data_c99f355571a0a6e970c1989afc8c0a6a
#
_entry.id   c99f355571a0a6e970c1989afc8c0a6a
#
_cell.length_a   1.000
_cell.length_b   1.000
_cell.length_c   1.000
_cell.angle_alpha   90.00
_cell.angle_beta   90.00
_cell.angle_gamma   90.00
#
_symmetry.space_group_name_H-M   'P 1'
#
loop_
_entity.id
_entity.type
_entity.pdbx_description
1 polymer ?
#
loop_
_entity_poly.entity_id
_entity_poly.type
_entity_poly.pdbx_seq_one_letter_code
_entity_poly.pdbx_strand_id
1 'polypeptide(L)'
;MPGAGTDKTKRWIERPAPIVVLVEPQLGENIGAAARAMANFGLSRLRLVKPVQGWPNEKARAMAAGADRVLDGAALYDTLADAIGDCNFVLAATARNHDQAKPVIGAAAAAAEMAPRVAARENVAVVFGRERNGLENHEVARADRIITLPVNPAFASLNLAQAVVIVAYEWFKQAGGELPFASPQKSPPAAKQQLDAFFSDLERELDKVEFFRPEEKRGTMGVNLRNIFQRMQPSQQDMRTLHGVITAIAQGRKGPARGGVLDGAGAQKLRDLLAEHGAGRAPSERTPLRGLPRLLRRNPTDAERALWQALVNDRRFAGRGYKRQVPIGPHIADFVSFPLKCVIDLLPVTDNEAPARAEKRAWLEAHEYRVVEVKAADVEADVAGVLNELAVSAL
;
A
#
# COMPACT_ATOMS: atom_id res chain seq x y z
N MET A 1 14.44 -1.48 -9.07
CA MET A 1 13.32 -2.02 -8.27
C MET A 1 13.04 -3.43 -8.73
N PRO A 2 13.48 -4.46 -7.97
CA PRO A 2 13.17 -5.84 -8.31
C PRO A 2 11.66 -6.07 -8.27
N GLY A 3 11.14 -6.86 -9.21
CA GLY A 3 9.73 -7.28 -9.23
C GLY A 3 8.74 -6.40 -10.00
N ALA A 4 9.16 -5.25 -10.55
CA ALA A 4 8.24 -4.40 -11.31
C ALA A 4 7.93 -4.89 -12.73
N GLY A 5 8.71 -5.84 -13.28
CA GLY A 5 8.52 -6.39 -14.62
C GLY A 5 8.37 -5.34 -15.74
N THR A 6 8.27 -5.80 -16.97
CA THR A 6 7.92 -4.96 -18.12
C THR A 6 6.40 -4.95 -18.30
N ASP A 7 5.77 -3.81 -18.11
CA ASP A 7 4.33 -3.64 -18.33
C ASP A 7 4.08 -3.31 -19.80
N LYS A 8 3.67 -4.29 -20.58
CA LYS A 8 3.39 -4.16 -22.00
C LYS A 8 2.15 -3.29 -22.32
N THR A 9 1.36 -2.94 -21.31
CA THR A 9 0.18 -2.06 -21.48
C THR A 9 0.55 -0.58 -21.47
N LYS A 10 1.72 -0.23 -20.96
CA LYS A 10 2.22 1.14 -20.90
C LYS A 10 3.02 1.50 -22.16
N ARG A 11 2.90 2.74 -22.57
CA ARG A 11 3.67 3.27 -23.70
C ARG A 11 5.08 3.64 -23.28
N TRP A 12 6.03 3.41 -24.19
CA TRP A 12 7.40 3.93 -24.04
C TRP A 12 7.37 5.46 -24.01
N ILE A 13 8.28 6.02 -23.22
CA ILE A 13 8.50 7.47 -23.20
C ILE A 13 9.26 7.82 -24.50
N GLU A 14 8.58 8.47 -25.43
CA GLU A 14 9.17 8.95 -26.69
C GLU A 14 9.39 10.46 -26.60
N ARG A 15 10.53 10.84 -26.04
CA ARG A 15 10.95 12.24 -25.95
C ARG A 15 12.30 12.40 -26.64
N PRO A 16 12.62 13.58 -27.19
CA PRO A 16 13.99 13.89 -27.60
C PRO A 16 14.93 13.61 -26.42
N ALA A 17 16.02 12.92 -26.70
CA ALA A 17 16.95 12.48 -25.67
C ALA A 17 18.38 12.44 -26.22
N PRO A 18 19.42 12.55 -25.36
CA PRO A 18 20.81 12.41 -25.78
C PRO A 18 21.08 11.01 -26.33
N ILE A 19 22.12 10.97 -27.14
CA ILE A 19 22.65 9.76 -27.75
C ILE A 19 23.66 9.16 -26.78
N VAL A 20 23.55 7.85 -26.52
CA VAL A 20 24.59 7.10 -25.80
C VAL A 20 25.55 6.47 -26.82
N VAL A 21 26.81 6.74 -26.68
CA VAL A 21 27.88 6.19 -27.55
C VAL A 21 28.77 5.28 -26.70
N LEU A 22 28.89 4.01 -27.07
CA LEU A 22 29.80 3.06 -26.41
C LEU A 22 30.99 2.81 -27.34
N VAL A 23 32.20 3.15 -26.88
CA VAL A 23 33.42 2.99 -27.63
C VAL A 23 34.11 1.68 -27.30
N GLU A 24 34.23 0.82 -28.28
CA GLU A 24 34.85 -0.52 -28.20
C GLU A 24 34.41 -1.30 -26.95
N PRO A 25 33.10 -1.43 -26.71
CA PRO A 25 32.62 -2.21 -25.57
C PRO A 25 33.09 -3.66 -25.68
N GLN A 26 33.72 -4.16 -24.61
CA GLN A 26 34.43 -5.44 -24.62
C GLN A 26 33.51 -6.63 -24.46
N LEU A 27 32.38 -6.46 -23.72
CA LEU A 27 31.44 -7.51 -23.40
C LEU A 27 30.06 -7.19 -23.93
N GLY A 28 29.43 -8.15 -24.63
CA GLY A 28 28.05 -8.05 -25.09
C GLY A 28 27.07 -7.83 -23.93
N GLU A 29 27.33 -8.49 -22.81
CA GLU A 29 26.55 -8.36 -21.58
C GLU A 29 26.48 -6.90 -21.09
N ASN A 30 27.56 -6.16 -21.19
CA ASN A 30 27.60 -4.74 -20.80
C ASN A 30 26.80 -3.85 -21.78
N ILE A 31 26.82 -4.17 -23.07
CA ILE A 31 25.99 -3.49 -24.07
C ILE A 31 24.49 -3.71 -23.73
N GLY A 32 24.10 -4.96 -23.45
CA GLY A 32 22.72 -5.29 -23.08
C GLY A 32 22.28 -4.63 -21.78
N ALA A 33 23.13 -4.64 -20.75
CA ALA A 33 22.86 -3.98 -19.48
C ALA A 33 22.75 -2.45 -19.63
N ALA A 34 23.61 -1.83 -20.50
CA ALA A 34 23.50 -0.42 -20.82
C ALA A 34 22.22 -0.09 -21.58
N ALA A 35 21.82 -0.91 -22.55
CA ALA A 35 20.55 -0.76 -23.27
C ALA A 35 19.34 -0.84 -22.33
N ARG A 36 19.38 -1.75 -21.37
CA ARG A 36 18.36 -1.84 -20.31
C ARG A 36 18.33 -0.60 -19.43
N ALA A 37 19.49 -0.08 -19.05
CA ALA A 37 19.59 1.17 -18.30
C ALA A 37 18.98 2.35 -19.09
N MET A 38 19.32 2.44 -20.37
CA MET A 38 18.77 3.44 -21.28
C MET A 38 17.23 3.36 -21.35
N ALA A 39 16.69 2.17 -21.55
CA ALA A 39 15.26 1.93 -21.60
C ALA A 39 14.54 2.36 -20.32
N ASN A 40 15.10 2.09 -19.14
CA ASN A 40 14.54 2.51 -17.84
C ASN A 40 14.37 4.02 -17.73
N PHE A 41 15.20 4.79 -18.41
CA PHE A 41 15.25 6.26 -18.32
C PHE A 41 14.90 6.98 -19.63
N GLY A 42 14.17 6.30 -20.52
CA GLY A 42 13.63 6.91 -21.74
C GLY A 42 14.67 7.26 -22.80
N LEU A 43 15.86 6.66 -22.73
CA LEU A 43 16.89 6.78 -23.76
C LEU A 43 16.73 5.64 -24.78
N SER A 44 16.77 5.96 -26.08
CA SER A 44 16.59 4.97 -27.13
C SER A 44 17.70 5.01 -28.22
N ARG A 45 18.48 6.07 -28.27
CA ARG A 45 19.48 6.26 -29.31
C ARG A 45 20.85 5.72 -28.87
N LEU A 46 21.17 4.48 -29.25
CA LEU A 46 22.45 3.83 -28.97
C LEU A 46 23.33 3.84 -30.21
N ARG A 47 24.62 4.21 -30.05
CA ARG A 47 25.66 4.09 -31.04
C ARG A 47 26.79 3.22 -30.53
N LEU A 48 27.23 2.28 -31.33
CA LEU A 48 28.32 1.35 -31.00
C LEU A 48 29.50 1.61 -31.93
N VAL A 49 30.67 1.91 -31.36
CA VAL A 49 31.92 2.05 -32.11
C VAL A 49 32.71 0.76 -31.92
N LYS A 50 32.91 -0.01 -32.96
CA LYS A 50 33.74 -1.25 -32.98
C LYS A 50 33.50 -2.18 -31.77
N PRO A 51 32.30 -2.69 -31.54
CA PRO A 51 32.08 -3.63 -30.44
C PRO A 51 32.95 -4.88 -30.60
N VAL A 52 33.78 -5.19 -29.58
CA VAL A 52 34.84 -6.20 -29.67
C VAL A 52 34.32 -7.60 -29.97
N GLN A 53 33.16 -7.98 -29.42
CA GLN A 53 32.53 -9.28 -29.67
C GLN A 53 31.60 -9.29 -30.88
N GLY A 54 31.63 -8.28 -31.71
CA GLY A 54 30.77 -8.14 -32.87
C GLY A 54 29.34 -7.70 -32.57
N TRP A 55 28.62 -7.42 -33.65
CA TRP A 55 27.20 -7.02 -33.61
C TRP A 55 26.45 -7.56 -34.82
N PRO A 56 25.22 -8.09 -34.71
CA PRO A 56 24.43 -8.24 -33.45
C PRO A 56 25.01 -9.27 -32.48
N ASN A 57 24.65 -9.16 -31.18
CA ASN A 57 25.26 -9.98 -30.13
C ASN A 57 24.16 -10.61 -29.22
N GLU A 58 24.12 -11.95 -29.16
CA GLU A 58 23.12 -12.69 -28.39
C GLU A 58 23.21 -12.47 -26.88
N LYS A 59 24.43 -12.27 -26.36
CA LYS A 59 24.61 -11.99 -24.93
C LYS A 59 24.09 -10.60 -24.56
N ALA A 60 24.24 -9.63 -25.48
CA ALA A 60 23.65 -8.31 -25.33
C ALA A 60 22.12 -8.42 -25.27
N ARG A 61 21.51 -9.20 -26.15
CA ARG A 61 20.05 -9.39 -26.18
C ARG A 61 19.55 -10.08 -24.90
N ALA A 62 20.22 -11.10 -24.43
CA ALA A 62 19.88 -11.79 -23.18
C ALA A 62 19.92 -10.82 -21.96
N MET A 63 20.95 -9.98 -21.86
CA MET A 63 21.12 -9.02 -20.75
C MET A 63 20.19 -7.80 -20.84
N ALA A 64 19.71 -7.46 -22.00
CA ALA A 64 18.79 -6.35 -22.21
C ALA A 64 17.41 -6.57 -21.57
N ALA A 65 17.03 -7.83 -21.35
CA ALA A 65 15.82 -8.21 -20.61
C ALA A 65 14.56 -7.42 -21.02
N GLY A 66 14.28 -7.35 -22.33
CA GLY A 66 13.13 -6.65 -22.93
C GLY A 66 13.41 -5.22 -23.41
N ALA A 67 14.65 -4.73 -23.33
CA ALA A 67 15.08 -3.48 -23.97
C ALA A 67 15.50 -3.68 -25.44
N ASP A 68 14.96 -4.69 -26.12
CA ASP A 68 15.29 -5.05 -27.48
C ASP A 68 15.18 -3.88 -28.45
N ARG A 69 14.21 -3.00 -28.27
CA ARG A 69 14.02 -1.80 -29.09
C ARG A 69 15.27 -0.91 -29.13
N VAL A 70 16.01 -0.80 -28.04
CA VAL A 70 17.25 -0.01 -27.98
C VAL A 70 18.36 -0.71 -28.76
N LEU A 71 18.44 -2.03 -28.66
CA LEU A 71 19.43 -2.83 -29.40
C LEU A 71 19.14 -2.88 -30.88
N ASP A 72 17.88 -3.06 -31.27
CA ASP A 72 17.45 -3.13 -32.67
C ASP A 72 17.63 -1.78 -33.39
N GLY A 73 17.55 -0.66 -32.63
CA GLY A 73 17.82 0.68 -33.12
C GLY A 73 19.31 1.13 -33.03
N ALA A 74 20.19 0.24 -32.58
CA ALA A 74 21.60 0.61 -32.42
C ALA A 74 22.32 0.80 -33.77
N ALA A 75 23.03 1.93 -33.94
CA ALA A 75 23.82 2.22 -35.12
C ALA A 75 25.28 1.86 -34.87
N LEU A 76 25.92 1.21 -35.86
CA LEU A 76 27.32 0.83 -35.80
C LEU A 76 28.21 1.85 -36.54
N TYR A 77 29.39 2.07 -35.99
CA TYR A 77 30.38 2.96 -36.52
C TYR A 77 31.79 2.37 -36.42
N ASP A 78 32.65 2.71 -37.39
CA ASP A 78 34.03 2.30 -37.36
C ASP A 78 34.93 3.24 -36.54
N THR A 79 34.53 4.47 -36.35
CA THR A 79 35.27 5.44 -35.56
C THR A 79 34.37 6.27 -34.66
N LEU A 80 34.94 6.76 -33.55
CA LEU A 80 34.22 7.72 -32.71
C LEU A 80 33.92 9.02 -33.49
N ALA A 81 34.79 9.44 -34.39
CA ALA A 81 34.57 10.64 -35.20
C ALA A 81 33.27 10.52 -36.02
N ASP A 82 33.05 9.38 -36.65
CA ASP A 82 31.82 9.13 -37.41
C ASP A 82 30.61 9.02 -36.52
N ALA A 83 30.78 8.37 -35.35
CA ALA A 83 29.69 8.17 -34.38
C ALA A 83 29.19 9.48 -33.75
N ILE A 84 29.97 10.55 -33.75
CA ILE A 84 29.57 11.86 -33.21
C ILE A 84 29.55 12.98 -34.24
N GLY A 85 29.77 12.67 -35.52
CA GLY A 85 29.92 13.66 -36.58
C GLY A 85 28.72 14.57 -36.80
N ASP A 86 27.53 14.11 -36.45
CA ASP A 86 26.27 14.88 -36.51
C ASP A 86 25.88 15.52 -35.16
N CYS A 87 26.74 15.43 -34.11
CA CYS A 87 26.43 15.96 -32.80
C CYS A 87 26.91 17.42 -32.66
N ASN A 88 26.05 18.21 -32.00
CA ASN A 88 26.34 19.62 -31.71
C ASN A 88 27.04 19.80 -30.35
N PHE A 89 26.87 18.82 -29.44
CA PHE A 89 27.47 18.83 -28.12
C PHE A 89 27.79 17.42 -27.64
N VAL A 90 29.01 17.21 -27.21
CA VAL A 90 29.54 15.89 -26.84
C VAL A 90 30.15 15.93 -25.44
N LEU A 91 29.77 14.97 -24.62
CA LEU A 91 30.31 14.79 -23.27
C LEU A 91 31.03 13.44 -23.16
N ALA A 92 32.23 13.45 -22.58
CA ALA A 92 33.03 12.24 -22.38
C ALA A 92 32.94 11.78 -20.92
N ALA A 93 32.38 10.60 -20.65
CA ALA A 93 32.32 10.03 -19.33
C ALA A 93 33.60 9.27 -18.97
N THR A 94 34.37 9.77 -18.00
CA THR A 94 35.64 9.17 -17.58
C THR A 94 35.90 9.40 -16.09
N ALA A 95 36.52 8.40 -15.44
CA ALA A 95 37.04 8.53 -14.08
C ALA A 95 38.50 8.99 -14.03
N ARG A 96 39.19 9.08 -15.18
CA ARG A 96 40.60 9.43 -15.26
C ARG A 96 40.78 10.91 -15.50
N ASN A 97 41.85 11.47 -14.91
CA ASN A 97 42.36 12.77 -15.32
C ASN A 97 43.12 12.63 -16.66
N HIS A 98 42.72 13.40 -17.64
CA HIS A 98 43.29 13.38 -18.99
C HIS A 98 44.20 14.59 -19.27
N ASP A 99 44.47 15.43 -18.26
CA ASP A 99 45.26 16.67 -18.36
C ASP A 99 44.82 17.58 -19.53
N GLN A 100 43.53 17.60 -19.80
CA GLN A 100 42.93 18.43 -20.83
C GLN A 100 42.24 19.65 -20.24
N ALA A 101 42.43 20.80 -20.83
CA ALA A 101 41.82 22.07 -20.42
C ALA A 101 40.31 22.10 -20.79
N LYS A 102 39.56 21.17 -20.28
CA LYS A 102 38.09 21.06 -20.48
C LYS A 102 37.36 21.17 -19.16
N PRO A 103 36.16 21.77 -19.15
CA PRO A 103 35.33 21.75 -17.96
C PRO A 103 34.96 20.32 -17.55
N VAL A 104 35.17 20.00 -16.27
CA VAL A 104 34.82 18.73 -15.63
C VAL A 104 33.59 18.95 -14.79
N ILE A 105 32.54 18.18 -15.03
CA ILE A 105 31.25 18.34 -14.40
C ILE A 105 30.70 16.99 -13.89
N GLY A 106 29.84 17.04 -12.89
CA GLY A 106 29.11 15.85 -12.41
C GLY A 106 27.91 15.53 -13.31
N ALA A 107 27.33 14.32 -13.15
CA ALA A 107 26.21 13.87 -13.97
C ALA A 107 24.96 14.78 -13.89
N ALA A 108 24.65 15.34 -12.72
CA ALA A 108 23.52 16.25 -12.56
C ALA A 108 23.72 17.57 -13.34
N ALA A 109 24.94 18.15 -13.29
CA ALA A 109 25.30 19.35 -14.07
C ALA A 109 25.31 19.03 -15.58
N ALA A 110 25.80 17.86 -15.97
CA ALA A 110 25.74 17.41 -17.35
C ALA A 110 24.31 17.32 -17.86
N ALA A 111 23.39 16.74 -17.07
CA ALA A 111 21.98 16.67 -17.42
C ALA A 111 21.36 18.08 -17.58
N ALA A 112 21.71 19.02 -16.70
CA ALA A 112 21.24 20.40 -16.78
C ALA A 112 21.75 21.13 -18.04
N GLU A 113 23.00 20.86 -18.49
CA GLU A 113 23.53 21.41 -19.74
C GLU A 113 22.93 20.75 -21.00
N MET A 114 22.64 19.44 -20.93
CA MET A 114 22.04 18.70 -22.04
C MET A 114 20.57 19.08 -22.30
N ALA A 115 19.78 19.29 -21.24
CA ALA A 115 18.33 19.45 -21.37
C ALA A 115 17.90 20.61 -22.29
N PRO A 116 18.41 21.84 -22.19
CA PRO A 116 18.02 22.94 -23.08
C PRO A 116 18.47 22.68 -24.52
N ARG A 117 19.62 22.02 -24.72
CA ARG A 117 20.14 21.70 -26.08
C ARG A 117 19.27 20.66 -26.77
N VAL A 118 18.90 19.59 -26.06
CA VAL A 118 17.99 18.57 -26.57
C VAL A 118 16.60 19.16 -26.85
N ALA A 119 16.12 20.06 -26.02
CA ALA A 119 14.86 20.79 -26.24
C ALA A 119 14.93 21.67 -27.49
N ALA A 120 16.10 22.28 -27.78
CA ALA A 120 16.40 23.04 -29.01
C ALA A 120 16.65 22.11 -30.23
N ARG A 121 16.49 20.80 -30.09
CA ARG A 121 16.73 19.77 -31.13
C ARG A 121 18.17 19.65 -31.57
N GLU A 122 19.12 20.06 -30.73
CA GLU A 122 20.52 19.74 -30.96
C GLU A 122 20.78 18.24 -30.74
N ASN A 123 21.64 17.65 -31.52
CA ASN A 123 22.14 16.31 -31.28
C ASN A 123 23.21 16.36 -30.18
N VAL A 124 22.85 15.81 -29.02
CA VAL A 124 23.75 15.72 -27.87
C VAL A 124 24.18 14.27 -27.67
N ALA A 125 25.46 14.03 -27.45
CA ALA A 125 26.00 12.69 -27.20
C ALA A 125 26.74 12.59 -25.86
N VAL A 126 26.56 11.46 -25.18
CA VAL A 126 27.42 11.05 -24.05
C VAL A 126 28.21 9.82 -24.46
N VAL A 127 29.51 9.93 -24.40
CA VAL A 127 30.48 8.92 -24.85
C VAL A 127 31.02 8.18 -23.62
N PHE A 128 30.94 6.85 -23.65
CA PHE A 128 31.50 5.95 -22.65
C PHE A 128 32.59 5.10 -23.31
N GLY A 129 33.67 4.89 -22.60
CA GLY A 129 34.82 4.13 -23.10
C GLY A 129 34.79 2.65 -22.76
N ARG A 130 35.87 1.97 -23.07
CA ARG A 130 36.13 0.56 -22.81
C ARG A 130 36.10 0.26 -21.30
N GLU A 131 35.69 -0.94 -20.93
CA GLU A 131 35.59 -1.34 -19.51
C GLU A 131 36.94 -1.31 -18.78
N ARG A 132 38.03 -1.70 -19.44
CA ARG A 132 39.38 -1.74 -18.83
C ARG A 132 40.09 -0.40 -18.86
N ASN A 133 40.11 0.26 -20.01
CA ASN A 133 40.98 1.39 -20.29
C ASN A 133 40.22 2.73 -20.33
N GLY A 134 38.87 2.70 -20.34
CA GLY A 134 38.05 3.90 -20.52
C GLY A 134 38.25 4.53 -21.90
N LEU A 135 38.13 5.84 -21.97
CA LEU A 135 38.41 6.64 -23.17
C LEU A 135 39.88 6.99 -23.23
N GLU A 136 40.41 7.10 -24.45
CA GLU A 136 41.75 7.58 -24.71
C GLU A 136 41.79 9.12 -24.83
N ASN A 137 42.99 9.71 -24.70
CA ASN A 137 43.15 11.17 -24.72
C ASN A 137 42.63 11.81 -26.02
N HIS A 138 42.85 11.17 -27.17
CA HIS A 138 42.36 11.67 -28.45
C HIS A 138 40.81 11.57 -28.59
N GLU A 139 40.18 10.64 -27.86
CA GLU A 139 38.72 10.49 -27.81
C GLU A 139 38.12 11.56 -26.91
N VAL A 140 38.70 11.76 -25.73
CA VAL A 140 38.25 12.83 -24.80
C VAL A 140 38.49 14.21 -25.44
N ALA A 141 39.54 14.37 -26.26
CA ALA A 141 39.78 15.62 -26.97
C ALA A 141 38.65 16.09 -27.88
N ARG A 142 37.79 15.14 -28.33
CA ARG A 142 36.63 15.43 -29.20
C ARG A 142 35.39 15.88 -28.44
N ALA A 143 35.38 15.76 -27.10
CA ALA A 143 34.23 16.16 -26.28
C ALA A 143 34.35 17.64 -25.86
N ASP A 144 33.19 18.27 -25.63
CA ASP A 144 33.09 19.64 -25.12
C ASP A 144 33.21 19.68 -23.59
N ARG A 145 32.83 18.61 -22.89
CA ARG A 145 32.86 18.47 -21.43
C ARG A 145 33.35 17.08 -21.02
N ILE A 146 33.89 16.99 -19.83
CA ILE A 146 34.19 15.73 -19.16
C ILE A 146 33.13 15.51 -18.07
N ILE A 147 32.47 14.37 -18.10
CA ILE A 147 31.63 13.91 -17.01
C ILE A 147 32.45 13.01 -16.09
N THR A 148 32.55 13.38 -14.83
CA THR A 148 33.12 12.50 -13.81
C THR A 148 32.08 12.27 -12.70
N LEU A 149 32.19 11.12 -12.05
CA LEU A 149 31.24 10.73 -10.98
C LEU A 149 31.97 10.76 -9.64
N PRO A 150 31.36 11.30 -8.58
CA PRO A 150 31.91 11.20 -7.23
C PRO A 150 31.83 9.74 -6.76
N VAL A 151 32.98 9.09 -6.69
CA VAL A 151 33.13 7.69 -6.29
C VAL A 151 34.21 7.57 -5.21
N ASN A 152 34.27 6.41 -4.53
CA ASN A 152 35.35 6.14 -3.59
C ASN A 152 36.71 6.22 -4.32
N PRO A 153 37.63 7.10 -3.91
CA PRO A 153 38.91 7.24 -4.58
C PRO A 153 39.74 5.95 -4.65
N ALA A 154 39.60 5.07 -3.65
CA ALA A 154 40.28 3.78 -3.63
C ALA A 154 39.65 2.75 -4.58
N PHE A 155 38.41 2.99 -5.08
CA PHE A 155 37.69 2.10 -5.98
C PHE A 155 36.86 2.93 -6.97
N ALA A 156 37.53 3.64 -7.86
CA ALA A 156 36.90 4.62 -8.74
C ALA A 156 36.33 4.02 -10.04
N SER A 157 36.66 2.77 -10.36
CA SER A 157 36.20 2.12 -11.58
C SER A 157 34.76 1.64 -11.42
N LEU A 158 33.85 2.15 -12.24
CA LEU A 158 32.48 1.66 -12.36
C LEU A 158 32.37 0.73 -13.58
N ASN A 159 31.47 -0.25 -13.47
CA ASN A 159 31.06 -1.00 -14.66
C ASN A 159 30.40 -0.06 -15.67
N LEU A 160 30.59 -0.32 -16.97
CA LEU A 160 30.07 0.48 -18.06
C LEU A 160 28.56 0.77 -17.92
N ALA A 161 27.76 -0.26 -17.69
CA ALA A 161 26.31 -0.08 -17.56
C ALA A 161 25.91 0.69 -16.29
N GLN A 162 26.69 0.57 -15.19
CA GLN A 162 26.46 1.37 -13.98
C GLN A 162 26.72 2.85 -14.23
N ALA A 163 27.77 3.20 -14.97
CA ALA A 163 28.03 4.58 -15.37
C ALA A 163 26.91 5.13 -16.24
N VAL A 164 26.41 4.34 -17.20
CA VAL A 164 25.25 4.69 -18.02
C VAL A 164 24.00 4.90 -17.18
N VAL A 165 23.72 4.04 -16.19
CA VAL A 165 22.57 4.19 -15.25
C VAL A 165 22.59 5.54 -14.57
N ILE A 166 23.74 5.96 -14.01
CA ILE A 166 23.82 7.21 -13.24
C ILE A 166 23.55 8.42 -14.14
N VAL A 167 24.16 8.46 -15.31
CA VAL A 167 23.96 9.57 -16.25
C VAL A 167 22.53 9.58 -16.80
N ALA A 168 21.99 8.43 -17.15
CA ALA A 168 20.61 8.28 -17.63
C ALA A 168 19.57 8.66 -16.57
N TYR A 169 19.81 8.33 -15.30
CA TYR A 169 18.95 8.72 -14.18
C TYR A 169 18.90 10.23 -13.98
N GLU A 170 20.09 10.89 -13.97
CA GLU A 170 20.13 12.34 -13.83
C GLU A 170 19.48 13.06 -15.03
N TRP A 171 19.71 12.54 -16.24
CA TRP A 171 19.00 12.99 -17.44
C TRP A 171 17.48 12.89 -17.26
N PHE A 172 16.96 11.73 -16.84
CA PHE A 172 15.52 11.49 -16.71
C PHE A 172 14.87 12.44 -15.70
N LYS A 173 15.53 12.69 -14.56
CA LYS A 173 15.07 13.67 -13.57
C LYS A 173 14.97 15.07 -14.18
N GLN A 174 15.98 15.49 -14.91
CA GLN A 174 16.05 16.82 -15.53
C GLN A 174 15.04 16.97 -16.68
N ALA A 175 14.75 15.89 -17.40
CA ALA A 175 13.76 15.85 -18.48
C ALA A 175 12.30 15.74 -18.01
N GLY A 176 12.03 15.95 -16.73
CA GLY A 176 10.68 15.89 -16.13
C GLY A 176 10.21 14.47 -15.82
N GLY A 177 11.13 13.59 -15.47
CA GLY A 177 10.82 12.27 -14.93
C GLY A 177 10.18 12.38 -13.55
N GLU A 178 8.97 11.87 -13.41
CA GLU A 178 8.23 11.87 -12.16
C GLU A 178 8.34 10.51 -11.45
N LEU A 179 8.09 10.52 -10.15
CA LEU A 179 7.97 9.27 -9.41
C LEU A 179 6.78 8.46 -9.96
N PRO A 180 6.91 7.13 -10.11
CA PRO A 180 5.89 6.28 -10.72
C PRO A 180 4.59 6.22 -9.88
N PHE A 181 4.66 6.57 -8.62
CA PHE A 181 3.53 6.75 -7.71
C PHE A 181 3.90 7.70 -6.58
N ALA A 182 2.91 8.41 -6.07
CA ALA A 182 2.98 9.16 -4.85
C ALA A 182 2.04 8.54 -3.81
N SER A 183 2.34 8.73 -2.53
CA SER A 183 1.39 8.35 -1.49
C SER A 183 0.11 9.18 -1.67
N PRO A 184 -1.07 8.56 -1.86
CA PRO A 184 -2.30 9.32 -1.99
C PRO A 184 -2.53 10.12 -0.70
N GLN A 185 -2.64 11.42 -0.81
CA GLN A 185 -3.05 12.27 0.29
C GLN A 185 -4.54 12.01 0.59
N LYS A 186 -4.81 11.05 1.47
CA LYS A 186 -6.18 10.61 1.80
C LYS A 186 -7.00 11.66 2.54
N SER A 187 -6.36 12.64 3.14
CA SER A 187 -7.00 13.71 3.90
C SER A 187 -6.13 14.97 3.85
N PRO A 188 -6.71 16.16 3.68
CA PRO A 188 -5.94 17.41 3.69
C PRO A 188 -5.31 17.66 5.07
N PRO A 189 -4.28 18.52 5.16
CA PRO A 189 -3.72 18.97 6.43
C PRO A 189 -4.80 19.57 7.35
N ALA A 190 -4.67 19.35 8.64
CA ALA A 190 -5.59 19.90 9.62
C ALA A 190 -5.48 21.43 9.69
N ALA A 191 -6.62 22.12 9.70
CA ALA A 191 -6.65 23.57 9.96
C ALA A 191 -6.21 23.86 11.40
N LYS A 192 -5.60 25.03 11.64
CA LYS A 192 -5.15 25.43 12.98
C LYS A 192 -6.30 25.40 14.00
N GLN A 193 -7.50 25.82 13.60
CA GLN A 193 -8.70 25.74 14.43
C GLN A 193 -9.02 24.29 14.90
N GLN A 194 -8.80 23.28 14.06
CA GLN A 194 -9.01 21.89 14.43
C GLN A 194 -7.98 21.40 15.45
N LEU A 195 -6.72 21.85 15.30
CA LEU A 195 -5.66 21.60 16.26
C LEU A 195 -5.95 22.25 17.61
N ASP A 196 -6.39 23.52 17.61
CA ASP A 196 -6.71 24.24 18.84
C ASP A 196 -7.91 23.62 19.57
N ALA A 197 -8.94 23.19 18.85
CA ALA A 197 -10.06 22.45 19.42
C ALA A 197 -9.59 21.12 20.06
N PHE A 198 -8.74 20.39 19.37
CA PHE A 198 -8.15 19.16 19.89
C PHE A 198 -7.35 19.40 21.18
N PHE A 199 -6.49 20.42 21.20
CA PHE A 199 -5.71 20.75 22.39
C PHE A 199 -6.58 21.16 23.56
N SER A 200 -7.62 21.96 23.31
CA SER A 200 -8.57 22.33 24.37
C SER A 200 -9.26 21.13 24.99
N ASP A 201 -9.67 20.15 24.17
CA ASP A 201 -10.26 18.93 24.67
C ASP A 201 -9.25 18.05 25.41
N LEU A 202 -8.04 17.88 24.87
CA LEU A 202 -6.98 17.09 25.48
C LEU A 202 -6.55 17.68 26.82
N GLU A 203 -6.27 19.00 26.89
CA GLU A 203 -5.87 19.68 28.10
C GLU A 203 -6.95 19.59 29.19
N ARG A 204 -8.23 19.74 28.81
CA ARG A 204 -9.36 19.56 29.75
C ARG A 204 -9.42 18.16 30.36
N GLU A 205 -9.19 17.11 29.56
CA GLU A 205 -9.18 15.74 30.08
C GLU A 205 -7.93 15.44 30.93
N LEU A 206 -6.78 16.00 30.56
CA LEU A 206 -5.54 15.90 31.32
C LEU A 206 -5.61 16.64 32.66
N ASP A 207 -6.32 17.76 32.74
CA ASP A 207 -6.57 18.50 33.99
C ASP A 207 -7.38 17.63 35.00
N LYS A 208 -8.37 16.88 34.52
CA LYS A 208 -9.17 16.00 35.41
C LYS A 208 -8.36 14.93 36.12
N VAL A 209 -7.26 14.49 35.52
CA VAL A 209 -6.36 13.46 36.06
C VAL A 209 -5.08 14.05 36.63
N GLU A 210 -5.05 15.38 36.83
CA GLU A 210 -3.94 16.12 37.43
C GLU A 210 -2.58 15.93 36.74
N PHE A 211 -2.59 15.73 35.42
CA PHE A 211 -1.38 15.51 34.64
C PHE A 211 -0.39 16.69 34.69
N PHE A 212 -0.90 17.92 34.79
CA PHE A 212 -0.08 19.15 34.77
C PHE A 212 0.42 19.54 36.18
N ARG A 213 1.09 18.62 36.84
CA ARG A 213 1.72 18.92 38.15
C ARG A 213 3.24 18.91 38.11
N PRO A 214 3.94 19.82 38.82
CA PRO A 214 3.39 20.90 39.63
C PRO A 214 2.81 22.03 38.73
N GLU A 215 1.90 22.80 39.31
CA GLU A 215 1.13 23.84 38.63
C GLU A 215 1.99 24.85 37.84
N GLU A 216 3.17 25.19 38.42
CA GLU A 216 4.12 26.14 37.80
C GLU A 216 4.65 25.67 36.45
N LYS A 217 4.64 24.36 36.18
CA LYS A 217 5.09 23.76 34.92
C LYS A 217 3.99 23.60 33.88
N ARG A 218 2.72 23.85 34.22
CA ARG A 218 1.57 23.68 33.33
C ARG A 218 1.78 24.36 31.98
N GLY A 219 2.21 25.63 31.97
CA GLY A 219 2.44 26.36 30.73
C GLY A 219 3.48 25.71 29.82
N THR A 220 4.61 25.31 30.40
CA THR A 220 5.69 24.63 29.65
C THR A 220 5.26 23.26 29.16
N MET A 221 4.56 22.49 29.98
CA MET A 221 4.05 21.16 29.60
C MET A 221 3.02 21.25 28.47
N GLY A 222 2.10 22.24 28.51
CA GLY A 222 1.14 22.49 27.46
C GLY A 222 1.81 22.86 26.13
N VAL A 223 2.83 23.74 26.16
CA VAL A 223 3.63 24.08 24.97
C VAL A 223 4.34 22.86 24.41
N ASN A 224 4.96 22.03 25.26
CA ASN A 224 5.65 20.83 24.83
C ASN A 224 4.68 19.82 24.19
N LEU A 225 3.50 19.65 24.78
CA LEU A 225 2.46 18.78 24.24
C LEU A 225 1.99 19.26 22.83
N ARG A 226 1.72 20.56 22.69
CA ARG A 226 1.37 21.17 21.39
C ARG A 226 2.46 20.96 20.34
N ASN A 227 3.74 21.13 20.71
CA ASN A 227 4.88 20.93 19.82
C ASN A 227 5.01 19.49 19.31
N ILE A 228 4.67 18.50 20.15
CA ILE A 228 4.68 17.09 19.71
C ILE A 228 3.72 16.88 18.54
N PHE A 229 2.47 17.30 18.70
CA PHE A 229 1.45 17.12 17.67
C PHE A 229 1.67 18.01 16.44
N GLN A 230 2.19 19.21 16.61
CA GLN A 230 2.51 20.11 15.48
C GLN A 230 3.62 19.56 14.59
N ARG A 231 4.62 18.89 15.17
CA ARG A 231 5.69 18.22 14.39
C ARG A 231 5.17 17.04 13.57
N MET A 232 4.07 16.41 13.97
CA MET A 232 3.44 15.34 13.22
C MET A 232 2.78 15.82 11.93
N GLN A 233 2.52 17.12 11.77
CA GLN A 233 1.79 17.70 10.64
C GLN A 233 0.49 16.92 10.34
N PRO A 234 -0.43 16.80 11.32
CA PRO A 234 -1.55 15.89 11.21
C PRO A 234 -2.54 16.33 10.13
N SER A 235 -3.16 15.35 9.49
CA SER A 235 -4.29 15.55 8.59
C SER A 235 -5.60 15.74 9.36
N GLN A 236 -6.66 16.18 8.68
CA GLN A 236 -8.01 16.26 9.27
C GLN A 236 -8.49 14.89 9.77
N GLN A 237 -8.12 13.81 9.09
CA GLN A 237 -8.48 12.46 9.51
C GLN A 237 -7.75 12.07 10.80
N ASP A 238 -6.47 12.44 10.94
CA ASP A 238 -5.71 12.19 12.16
C ASP A 238 -6.34 12.91 13.34
N MET A 239 -6.77 14.17 13.17
CA MET A 239 -7.47 14.91 14.21
C MET A 239 -8.76 14.25 14.66
N ARG A 240 -9.57 13.74 13.70
CA ARG A 240 -10.80 12.98 14.04
C ARG A 240 -10.48 11.71 14.82
N THR A 241 -9.42 11.00 14.42
CA THR A 241 -8.97 9.78 15.08
C THR A 241 -8.52 10.09 16.51
N LEU A 242 -7.69 11.13 16.69
CA LEU A 242 -7.17 11.54 18.00
C LEU A 242 -8.30 12.03 18.93
N HIS A 243 -9.26 12.81 18.45
CA HIS A 243 -10.46 13.15 19.21
C HIS A 243 -11.24 11.90 19.65
N GLY A 244 -11.36 10.92 18.75
CA GLY A 244 -11.98 9.63 19.08
C GLY A 244 -11.24 8.88 20.19
N VAL A 245 -9.91 8.89 20.16
CA VAL A 245 -9.05 8.28 21.21
C VAL A 245 -9.27 8.97 22.55
N ILE A 246 -9.18 10.31 22.62
CA ILE A 246 -9.43 11.07 23.86
C ILE A 246 -10.83 10.73 24.41
N THR A 247 -11.85 10.81 23.56
CA THR A 247 -13.23 10.51 23.97
C THR A 247 -13.36 9.08 24.50
N ALA A 248 -12.72 8.11 23.87
CA ALA A 248 -12.77 6.71 24.30
C ALA A 248 -12.07 6.50 25.65
N ILE A 249 -10.95 7.17 25.89
CA ILE A 249 -10.22 7.08 27.16
C ILE A 249 -10.99 7.81 28.28
N ALA A 250 -11.44 9.04 28.02
CA ALA A 250 -12.10 9.88 29.02
C ALA A 250 -13.50 9.40 29.41
N GLN A 251 -14.29 8.89 28.46
CA GLN A 251 -15.66 8.46 28.68
C GLN A 251 -15.82 6.96 28.89
N GLY A 252 -14.76 6.18 28.66
CA GLY A 252 -14.80 4.73 28.73
C GLY A 252 -15.70 4.11 27.65
N ARG A 253 -16.22 2.93 27.95
CA ARG A 253 -17.04 2.16 27.01
C ARG A 253 -18.39 2.84 26.79
N LYS A 254 -18.70 3.17 25.54
CA LYS A 254 -20.02 3.72 25.19
C LYS A 254 -21.11 2.65 25.34
N GLY A 255 -22.20 2.96 26.03
CA GLY A 255 -23.38 2.10 26.06
C GLY A 255 -24.07 1.97 24.68
N PRO A 256 -24.99 1.02 24.53
CA PRO A 256 -25.64 0.70 23.24
C PRO A 256 -26.40 1.88 22.62
N ALA A 257 -26.99 2.75 23.42
CA ALA A 257 -27.66 3.97 22.94
C ALA A 257 -26.74 4.96 22.23
N ARG A 258 -25.44 4.96 22.55
CA ARG A 258 -24.40 5.79 21.92
C ARG A 258 -23.54 5.01 20.90
N GLY A 259 -24.00 3.83 20.49
CA GLY A 259 -23.30 2.97 19.55
C GLY A 259 -22.11 2.20 20.16
N GLY A 260 -22.02 2.10 21.50
CA GLY A 260 -21.06 1.27 22.20
C GLY A 260 -21.40 -0.22 22.15
N VAL A 261 -20.52 -1.03 22.73
CA VAL A 261 -20.69 -2.49 22.83
C VAL A 261 -20.83 -2.86 24.29
N LEU A 262 -21.79 -3.72 24.62
CA LEU A 262 -21.97 -4.28 25.96
C LEU A 262 -20.98 -5.43 26.21
N ASP A 263 -20.67 -5.70 27.46
CA ASP A 263 -20.08 -6.99 27.87
C ASP A 263 -21.13 -8.12 27.80
N GLY A 264 -20.71 -9.35 28.03
CA GLY A 264 -21.59 -10.51 27.94
C GLY A 264 -22.81 -10.41 28.87
N ALA A 265 -22.63 -9.99 30.12
CA ALA A 265 -23.70 -9.81 31.09
C ALA A 265 -24.67 -8.69 30.68
N GLY A 266 -24.15 -7.54 30.21
CA GLY A 266 -24.98 -6.45 29.70
C GLY A 266 -25.72 -6.82 28.41
N ALA A 267 -25.12 -7.66 27.56
CA ALA A 267 -25.80 -8.19 26.37
C ALA A 267 -26.93 -9.14 26.73
N GLN A 268 -26.74 -10.01 27.74
CA GLN A 268 -27.81 -10.87 28.26
C GLN A 268 -28.96 -10.05 28.81
N LYS A 269 -28.70 -9.07 29.68
CA LYS A 269 -29.72 -8.16 30.20
C LYS A 269 -30.50 -7.43 29.09
N LEU A 270 -29.83 -7.06 27.99
CA LEU A 270 -30.52 -6.48 26.84
C LEU A 270 -31.48 -7.50 26.20
N ARG A 271 -31.08 -8.77 26.10
CA ARG A 271 -31.97 -9.85 25.59
C ARG A 271 -33.21 -10.00 26.47
N ASP A 272 -33.02 -10.07 27.79
CA ASP A 272 -34.09 -10.25 28.76
C ASP A 272 -35.11 -9.10 28.67
N LEU A 273 -34.63 -7.84 28.59
CA LEU A 273 -35.50 -6.66 28.43
C LEU A 273 -36.27 -6.66 27.10
N LEU A 274 -35.64 -7.13 26.01
CA LEU A 274 -36.32 -7.23 24.71
C LEU A 274 -37.40 -8.31 24.72
N ALA A 275 -37.16 -9.38 25.44
CA ALA A 275 -38.11 -10.46 25.67
C ALA A 275 -39.36 -9.98 26.43
N GLU A 276 -39.17 -9.31 27.58
CA GLU A 276 -40.23 -8.73 28.39
C GLU A 276 -41.12 -7.77 27.58
N HIS A 277 -40.53 -6.90 26.74
CA HIS A 277 -41.26 -5.95 25.90
C HIS A 277 -41.94 -6.59 24.68
N GLY A 278 -41.51 -7.78 24.27
CA GLY A 278 -42.09 -8.55 23.16
C GLY A 278 -43.32 -9.37 23.56
N ALA A 279 -43.43 -9.75 24.83
CA ALA A 279 -44.41 -10.71 25.32
C ALA A 279 -45.89 -10.27 25.23
N GLY A 280 -46.19 -8.99 24.97
CA GLY A 280 -47.56 -8.46 24.90
C GLY A 280 -48.07 -8.09 23.50
N ARG A 281 -47.33 -8.31 22.40
CA ARG A 281 -47.74 -7.93 21.05
C ARG A 281 -48.19 -9.11 20.20
N ALA A 282 -49.26 -8.88 19.40
CA ALA A 282 -49.76 -9.90 18.49
C ALA A 282 -48.71 -10.28 17.39
N PRO A 283 -48.69 -11.53 16.92
CA PRO A 283 -47.72 -12.03 15.94
C PRO A 283 -47.60 -11.20 14.65
N SER A 284 -48.70 -10.68 14.14
CA SER A 284 -48.80 -9.85 12.95
C SER A 284 -48.15 -8.45 13.09
N GLU A 285 -47.95 -8.00 14.33
CA GLU A 285 -47.35 -6.69 14.66
C GLU A 285 -45.83 -6.76 14.98
N ARG A 286 -45.25 -7.95 14.94
CA ARG A 286 -43.87 -8.23 15.35
C ARG A 286 -42.87 -8.13 14.22
N THR A 287 -42.98 -7.14 13.36
CA THR A 287 -41.84 -6.87 12.43
C THR A 287 -40.64 -6.46 13.25
N PRO A 288 -39.45 -7.09 13.06
CA PRO A 288 -38.25 -6.73 13.79
C PRO A 288 -37.96 -5.22 13.68
N LEU A 289 -37.78 -4.56 14.82
CA LEU A 289 -37.47 -3.13 14.85
C LEU A 289 -36.30 -2.83 13.94
N ARG A 290 -36.45 -1.83 13.07
CA ARG A 290 -35.39 -1.41 12.14
C ARG A 290 -34.11 -1.12 12.91
N GLY A 291 -33.03 -1.86 12.59
CA GLY A 291 -31.73 -1.76 13.28
C GLY A 291 -31.51 -2.72 14.44
N LEU A 292 -32.56 -3.42 14.95
CA LEU A 292 -32.41 -4.41 16.03
C LEU A 292 -31.40 -5.53 15.66
N PRO A 293 -31.43 -6.15 14.47
CA PRO A 293 -30.42 -7.16 14.11
C PRO A 293 -28.97 -6.63 14.14
N ARG A 294 -28.79 -5.36 13.83
CA ARG A 294 -27.46 -4.72 13.91
C ARG A 294 -27.03 -4.49 15.35
N LEU A 295 -27.97 -4.10 16.22
CA LEU A 295 -27.72 -3.92 17.65
C LEU A 295 -27.33 -5.25 18.30
N LEU A 296 -28.09 -6.33 18.01
CA LEU A 296 -27.82 -7.67 18.52
C LEU A 296 -26.46 -8.21 18.05
N ARG A 297 -26.14 -8.08 16.76
CA ARG A 297 -24.83 -8.47 16.23
C ARG A 297 -23.65 -7.73 16.89
N ARG A 298 -23.84 -6.49 17.31
CA ARG A 298 -22.79 -5.71 17.99
C ARG A 298 -22.64 -6.08 19.47
N ASN A 299 -23.68 -6.62 20.06
CA ASN A 299 -23.76 -6.98 21.48
C ASN A 299 -24.11 -8.47 21.62
N PRO A 300 -23.20 -9.39 21.20
CA PRO A 300 -23.43 -10.82 21.38
C PRO A 300 -23.31 -11.19 22.86
N THR A 301 -24.12 -12.16 23.31
CA THR A 301 -23.89 -12.83 24.58
C THR A 301 -22.60 -13.67 24.52
N ASP A 302 -22.14 -14.20 25.66
CA ASP A 302 -20.91 -14.99 25.67
C ASP A 302 -21.11 -16.32 24.92
N ALA A 303 -22.28 -16.97 25.08
CA ALA A 303 -22.65 -18.15 24.30
C ALA A 303 -22.76 -17.86 22.79
N GLU A 304 -23.41 -16.76 22.38
CA GLU A 304 -23.50 -16.36 20.97
C GLU A 304 -22.09 -16.12 20.36
N ARG A 305 -21.20 -15.52 21.14
CA ARG A 305 -19.83 -15.25 20.71
C ARG A 305 -19.02 -16.53 20.55
N ALA A 306 -19.09 -17.42 21.55
CA ALA A 306 -18.38 -18.69 21.55
C ALA A 306 -18.82 -19.57 20.37
N LEU A 307 -20.15 -19.76 20.22
CA LEU A 307 -20.71 -20.58 19.14
C LEU A 307 -20.39 -19.98 17.76
N TRP A 308 -20.47 -18.67 17.59
CA TRP A 308 -20.11 -18.02 16.31
C TRP A 308 -18.65 -18.25 15.93
N GLN A 309 -17.73 -18.07 16.86
CA GLN A 309 -16.30 -18.31 16.61
C GLN A 309 -16.04 -19.77 16.27
N ALA A 310 -16.71 -20.69 16.95
CA ALA A 310 -16.61 -22.09 16.70
C ALA A 310 -17.13 -22.49 15.30
N LEU A 311 -18.31 -22.02 14.90
CA LEU A 311 -18.90 -22.25 13.57
C LEU A 311 -18.05 -21.72 12.42
N VAL A 312 -17.41 -20.56 12.59
CA VAL A 312 -16.56 -19.96 11.53
C VAL A 312 -15.23 -20.71 11.38
N ASN A 313 -14.67 -21.22 12.47
CA ASN A 313 -13.36 -21.86 12.49
C ASN A 313 -13.41 -23.37 12.20
N ASP A 314 -14.57 -24.04 12.41
CA ASP A 314 -14.71 -25.46 12.15
C ASP A 314 -14.88 -25.74 10.66
N ARG A 315 -14.04 -26.62 10.10
CA ARG A 315 -14.01 -26.96 8.66
C ARG A 315 -15.33 -27.53 8.14
N ARG A 316 -16.14 -28.14 8.98
CA ARG A 316 -17.44 -28.71 8.61
C ARG A 316 -18.47 -27.64 8.30
N PHE A 317 -18.40 -26.49 9.00
CA PHE A 317 -19.33 -25.36 8.89
C PHE A 317 -18.77 -24.21 8.07
N ALA A 318 -17.44 -24.10 7.97
CA ALA A 318 -16.77 -23.07 7.17
C ALA A 318 -17.20 -23.14 5.70
N GLY A 319 -17.59 -22.02 5.12
CA GLY A 319 -18.08 -21.96 3.73
C GLY A 319 -19.57 -22.34 3.55
N ARG A 320 -20.27 -22.83 4.59
CA ARG A 320 -21.70 -23.18 4.51
C ARG A 320 -22.65 -21.96 4.58
N GLY A 321 -22.13 -20.75 4.53
CA GLY A 321 -22.92 -19.52 4.43
C GLY A 321 -23.67 -19.11 5.70
N TYR A 322 -23.22 -19.56 6.87
CA TYR A 322 -23.83 -19.15 8.15
C TYR A 322 -23.68 -17.63 8.36
N LYS A 323 -24.77 -17.01 8.81
CA LYS A 323 -24.87 -15.60 9.20
C LYS A 323 -25.52 -15.50 10.56
N ARG A 324 -25.23 -14.46 11.33
CA ARG A 324 -25.76 -14.27 12.68
C ARG A 324 -26.76 -13.12 12.75
N GLN A 325 -27.75 -13.24 13.62
CA GLN A 325 -28.77 -12.24 13.91
C GLN A 325 -29.42 -11.69 12.64
N VAL A 326 -30.06 -12.57 11.87
CA VAL A 326 -30.63 -12.25 10.57
C VAL A 326 -32.15 -12.22 10.68
N PRO A 327 -32.81 -11.15 10.20
CA PRO A 327 -34.27 -11.13 10.14
C PRO A 327 -34.78 -12.09 9.05
N ILE A 328 -35.72 -12.96 9.41
CA ILE A 328 -36.44 -13.86 8.52
C ILE A 328 -37.91 -13.68 8.79
N GLY A 329 -38.63 -13.01 7.92
CA GLY A 329 -40.00 -12.61 8.15
C GLY A 329 -40.16 -11.79 9.45
N PRO A 330 -41.08 -12.13 10.33
CA PRO A 330 -41.30 -11.43 11.62
C PRO A 330 -40.27 -11.76 12.69
N HIS A 331 -39.36 -12.71 12.45
CA HIS A 331 -38.43 -13.23 13.44
C HIS A 331 -36.98 -12.88 13.15
N ILE A 332 -36.12 -12.93 14.17
CA ILE A 332 -34.68 -12.84 14.04
C ILE A 332 -34.08 -14.22 14.38
N ALA A 333 -33.39 -14.83 13.43
CA ALA A 333 -32.64 -16.06 13.64
C ALA A 333 -31.26 -15.74 14.26
N ASP A 334 -30.85 -16.49 15.28
CA ASP A 334 -29.54 -16.28 15.90
C ASP A 334 -28.42 -16.62 14.92
N PHE A 335 -28.49 -17.80 14.30
CA PHE A 335 -27.61 -18.19 13.21
C PHE A 335 -28.41 -18.84 12.10
N VAL A 336 -28.16 -18.50 10.85
CA VAL A 336 -28.84 -19.08 9.69
C VAL A 336 -27.87 -19.36 8.56
N SER A 337 -28.04 -20.52 7.96
CA SER A 337 -27.45 -20.84 6.64
C SER A 337 -28.59 -20.90 5.62
N PHE A 338 -28.62 -19.93 4.70
CA PHE A 338 -29.59 -19.93 3.60
C PHE A 338 -29.37 -21.09 2.62
N PRO A 339 -28.11 -21.45 2.27
CA PRO A 339 -27.86 -22.60 1.39
C PRO A 339 -28.37 -23.93 1.97
N LEU A 340 -28.27 -24.10 3.30
CA LEU A 340 -28.72 -25.31 3.99
C LEU A 340 -30.16 -25.23 4.47
N LYS A 341 -30.81 -24.07 4.33
CA LYS A 341 -32.12 -23.78 4.93
C LYS A 341 -32.18 -24.20 6.40
N CYS A 342 -31.13 -23.89 7.16
CA CYS A 342 -30.99 -24.29 8.55
C CYS A 342 -30.83 -23.06 9.44
N VAL A 343 -31.58 -23.04 10.54
CA VAL A 343 -31.50 -22.06 11.61
C VAL A 343 -30.99 -22.74 12.87
N ILE A 344 -30.04 -22.16 13.55
CA ILE A 344 -29.59 -22.55 14.87
C ILE A 344 -30.00 -21.42 15.82
N ASP A 345 -30.85 -21.72 16.78
CA ASP A 345 -31.32 -20.79 17.79
C ASP A 345 -30.80 -21.16 19.18
N LEU A 346 -30.28 -20.17 19.91
CA LEU A 346 -29.78 -20.34 21.26
C LEU A 346 -30.93 -20.19 22.27
N LEU A 347 -31.10 -21.22 23.08
CA LEU A 347 -32.04 -21.20 24.19
C LEU A 347 -31.40 -20.53 25.42
N PRO A 348 -32.04 -19.51 26.03
CA PRO A 348 -31.54 -18.88 27.24
C PRO A 348 -31.63 -19.82 28.45
N VAL A 349 -30.88 -19.46 29.48
CA VAL A 349 -30.84 -20.26 30.73
C VAL A 349 -32.20 -20.27 31.48
N THR A 350 -32.99 -19.20 31.29
CA THR A 350 -34.32 -19.04 31.91
C THR A 350 -35.42 -19.14 30.87
N ASP A 351 -36.40 -20.03 31.10
CA ASP A 351 -37.38 -20.44 30.07
C ASP A 351 -38.65 -19.58 30.04
N ASN A 352 -38.57 -18.28 30.24
CA ASN A 352 -39.72 -17.37 30.25
C ASN A 352 -40.38 -17.12 28.87
N GLU A 353 -39.80 -17.66 27.75
CA GLU A 353 -40.24 -17.39 26.38
C GLU A 353 -40.71 -18.63 25.59
N ALA A 354 -40.98 -19.75 26.25
CA ALA A 354 -41.36 -21.00 25.57
C ALA A 354 -42.47 -20.83 24.50
N PRO A 355 -43.57 -20.05 24.72
CA PRO A 355 -44.60 -19.86 23.71
C PRO A 355 -44.14 -19.09 22.46
N ALA A 356 -43.37 -18.02 22.64
CA ALA A 356 -42.89 -17.19 21.54
C ALA A 356 -41.83 -17.93 20.67
N ARG A 357 -41.05 -18.79 21.31
CA ARG A 357 -40.08 -19.66 20.61
C ARG A 357 -40.79 -20.76 19.82
N ALA A 358 -41.78 -21.40 20.42
CA ALA A 358 -42.58 -22.40 19.72
C ALA A 358 -43.24 -21.81 18.45
N GLU A 359 -43.79 -20.58 18.57
CA GLU A 359 -44.34 -19.84 17.45
C GLU A 359 -43.27 -19.53 16.37
N LYS A 360 -42.11 -19.02 16.77
CA LYS A 360 -40.96 -18.75 15.86
C LYS A 360 -40.53 -20.02 15.14
N ARG A 361 -40.38 -21.12 15.88
CA ARG A 361 -40.01 -22.43 15.34
C ARG A 361 -41.04 -22.91 14.33
N ALA A 362 -42.32 -22.95 14.70
CA ALA A 362 -43.40 -23.37 13.81
C ALA A 362 -43.48 -22.51 12.54
N TRP A 363 -43.27 -21.19 12.66
CA TRP A 363 -43.22 -20.29 11.51
C TRP A 363 -42.04 -20.58 10.58
N LEU A 364 -40.84 -20.80 11.12
CA LEU A 364 -39.62 -21.11 10.33
C LEU A 364 -39.77 -22.48 9.66
N GLU A 365 -40.27 -23.50 10.36
CA GLU A 365 -40.50 -24.83 9.80
C GLU A 365 -41.55 -24.80 8.68
N ALA A 366 -42.62 -24.00 8.82
CA ALA A 366 -43.60 -23.78 7.76
C ALA A 366 -43.00 -23.08 6.51
N HIS A 367 -41.89 -22.38 6.63
CA HIS A 367 -41.15 -21.75 5.55
C HIS A 367 -39.93 -22.58 5.12
N GLU A 368 -39.95 -23.88 5.33
CA GLU A 368 -38.94 -24.86 4.93
C GLU A 368 -37.57 -24.67 5.57
N TYR A 369 -37.46 -24.01 6.70
CA TYR A 369 -36.24 -23.98 7.49
C TYR A 369 -36.22 -25.11 8.50
N ARG A 370 -35.12 -25.83 8.58
CA ARG A 370 -34.83 -26.76 9.67
C ARG A 370 -34.33 -25.94 10.86
N VAL A 371 -34.97 -26.07 12.01
CA VAL A 371 -34.61 -25.34 13.22
C VAL A 371 -33.92 -26.29 14.20
N VAL A 372 -32.71 -25.94 14.62
CA VAL A 372 -31.95 -26.67 15.64
C VAL A 372 -31.78 -25.74 16.85
N GLU A 373 -32.31 -26.20 17.99
CA GLU A 373 -32.24 -25.46 19.24
C GLU A 373 -31.05 -25.93 20.07
N VAL A 374 -30.25 -25.01 20.58
CA VAL A 374 -29.04 -25.27 21.38
C VAL A 374 -29.14 -24.47 22.67
N LYS A 375 -28.92 -25.09 23.81
CA LYS A 375 -28.90 -24.37 25.09
C LYS A 375 -27.65 -23.54 25.24
N ALA A 376 -27.78 -22.29 25.64
CA ALA A 376 -26.64 -21.41 25.89
C ALA A 376 -25.68 -22.00 26.95
N ALA A 377 -26.23 -22.66 27.98
CA ALA A 377 -25.43 -23.31 29.01
C ALA A 377 -24.52 -24.45 28.45
N ASP A 378 -25.02 -25.23 27.47
CA ASP A 378 -24.26 -26.30 26.85
C ASP A 378 -23.09 -25.74 26.01
N VAL A 379 -23.33 -24.61 25.31
CA VAL A 379 -22.27 -23.89 24.56
C VAL A 379 -21.19 -23.36 25.50
N GLU A 380 -21.56 -22.82 26.64
CA GLU A 380 -20.62 -22.29 27.63
C GLU A 380 -19.83 -23.41 28.32
N ALA A 381 -20.43 -24.58 28.50
CA ALA A 381 -19.80 -25.74 29.11
C ALA A 381 -18.85 -26.49 28.12
N ASP A 382 -19.32 -26.81 26.93
CA ASP A 382 -18.58 -27.58 25.91
C ASP A 382 -19.01 -27.21 24.48
N VAL A 383 -18.42 -26.17 23.94
CA VAL A 383 -18.68 -25.73 22.55
C VAL A 383 -18.29 -26.78 21.50
N ALA A 384 -17.30 -27.63 21.80
CA ALA A 384 -16.82 -28.65 20.87
C ALA A 384 -17.81 -29.82 20.77
N GLY A 385 -18.37 -30.26 21.90
CA GLY A 385 -19.45 -31.24 21.94
C GLY A 385 -20.69 -30.75 21.18
N VAL A 386 -21.10 -29.51 21.41
CA VAL A 386 -22.19 -28.86 20.67
C VAL A 386 -21.95 -28.85 19.15
N LEU A 387 -20.75 -28.54 18.69
CA LEU A 387 -20.43 -28.59 17.25
C LEU A 387 -20.55 -30.00 16.67
N ASN A 388 -20.22 -31.03 17.43
CA ASN A 388 -20.37 -32.43 16.98
C ASN A 388 -21.84 -32.80 16.82
N GLU A 389 -22.68 -32.40 17.73
CA GLU A 389 -24.16 -32.60 17.65
C GLU A 389 -24.75 -31.82 16.49
N LEU A 390 -24.33 -30.54 16.31
CA LEU A 390 -24.72 -29.71 15.18
C LEU A 390 -24.27 -30.28 13.84
N ALA A 391 -23.13 -30.93 13.77
CA ALA A 391 -22.65 -31.55 12.52
C ALA A 391 -23.56 -32.70 12.06
N VAL A 392 -24.28 -33.34 12.99
CA VAL A 392 -25.24 -34.41 12.67
C VAL A 392 -26.60 -33.81 12.33
N SER A 393 -27.02 -32.75 13.03
CA SER A 393 -28.37 -32.20 12.97
C SER A 393 -28.53 -31.00 12.04
N ALA A 394 -27.48 -30.25 11.74
CA ALA A 394 -27.54 -28.98 11.00
C ALA A 394 -26.83 -29.00 9.63
N LEU A 395 -26.10 -30.06 9.33
CA LEU A 395 -25.48 -30.31 8.00
C LEU A 395 -26.25 -31.39 7.25
#